data_d1feae144e9e843bb9c68de8110b5815
#
_entry.id   d1feae144e9e843bb9c68de8110b5815
#
_cell.length_a   1.000
_cell.length_b   1.000
_cell.length_c   1.000
_cell.angle_alpha   90.00
_cell.angle_beta   90.00
_cell.angle_gamma   90.00
#
_symmetry.space_group_name_H-M   'P 1'
#
loop_
_entity.id
_entity.type
_entity.pdbx_description
1 polymer ?
#
loop_
_entity_poly.entity_id
_entity_poly.type
_entity_poly.pdbx_seq_one_letter_code
_entity_poly.pdbx_strand_id
1 'polypeptide(L)'
;MDAFVLIGSFVLLMLIGLPVAYCLGLAALIGALWIDLPLDAVMIQIGAGVNKFSLLAIPFFVLAGAIMAEGGMARRLVAFAGVLVGFVRGGLSLVNIMASTFFGAISGSSVADTASIGSVLIPEMEKKGYPRPFATAVTCAGSVQAILIP
;
A
#
# COMPACT_ATOMS: atom_id res chain seq x y z
N MET A 1 27.72 18.98 4.79
CA MET A 1 26.95 19.65 5.88
C MET A 1 25.46 19.73 5.53
N ASP A 2 25.13 20.00 4.27
CA ASP A 2 23.76 20.27 3.81
C ASP A 2 22.81 19.07 3.96
N ALA A 3 23.30 17.85 3.69
CA ALA A 3 22.52 16.65 3.92
C ALA A 3 22.17 16.41 5.40
N PHE A 4 23.03 16.81 6.32
CA PHE A 4 22.76 16.70 7.76
C PHE A 4 21.69 17.67 8.22
N VAL A 5 21.64 18.88 7.67
CA VAL A 5 20.60 19.86 7.97
C VAL A 5 19.25 19.37 7.46
N LEU A 6 19.22 18.81 6.24
CA LEU A 6 18.00 18.31 5.63
C LEU A 6 17.46 17.07 6.37
N ILE A 7 18.30 16.10 6.66
CA ILE A 7 17.90 14.89 7.40
C ILE A 7 17.57 15.22 8.84
N GLY A 8 18.37 16.07 9.49
CA GLY A 8 18.16 16.48 10.88
C GLY A 8 16.85 17.23 11.07
N SER A 9 16.53 18.19 10.18
CA SER A 9 15.25 18.90 10.22
C SER A 9 14.06 17.96 9.95
N PHE A 10 14.19 17.03 9.01
CA PHE A 10 13.18 16.04 8.73
C PHE A 10 12.88 15.15 9.94
N VAL A 11 13.92 14.59 10.57
CA VAL A 11 13.78 13.73 11.76
C VAL A 11 13.19 14.50 12.93
N LEU A 12 13.64 15.74 13.14
CA LEU A 12 13.14 16.60 14.22
C LEU A 12 11.64 16.90 14.03
N LEU A 13 11.21 17.22 12.81
CA LEU A 13 9.81 17.45 12.48
C LEU A 13 8.96 16.20 12.66
N MET A 14 9.49 15.01 12.30
CA MET A 14 8.84 13.73 12.56
C MET A 14 8.65 13.45 14.06
N LEU A 15 9.65 13.76 14.89
CA LEU A 15 9.57 13.59 16.36
C LEU A 15 8.52 14.48 16.99
N ILE A 16 8.22 15.64 16.42
CA ILE A 16 7.12 16.52 16.83
C ILE A 16 5.74 15.92 16.49
N GLY A 17 5.69 14.87 15.65
CA GLY A 17 4.44 14.19 15.28
C GLY A 17 3.76 14.79 14.06
N LEU A 18 4.47 15.58 13.24
CA LEU A 18 3.91 16.09 12.00
C LEU A 18 3.77 14.97 10.95
N PRO A 19 2.72 15.00 10.08
CA PRO A 19 2.59 14.06 8.98
C PRO A 19 3.78 14.14 8.03
N VAL A 20 4.24 12.98 7.52
CA VAL A 20 5.46 12.84 6.70
C VAL A 20 5.50 13.82 5.51
N ALA A 21 4.35 14.07 4.87
CA ALA A 21 4.26 14.99 3.75
C ALA A 21 4.68 16.42 4.12
N TYR A 22 4.24 16.91 5.29
CA TYR A 22 4.63 18.23 5.79
C TYR A 22 6.09 18.24 6.24
N CYS A 23 6.59 17.15 6.86
CA CYS A 23 8.00 17.03 7.22
C CYS A 23 8.91 17.13 6.01
N LEU A 24 8.55 16.47 4.89
CA LEU A 24 9.31 16.54 3.65
C LEU A 24 9.32 17.95 3.05
N GLY A 25 8.15 18.60 3.00
CA GLY A 25 8.05 19.95 2.47
C GLY A 25 8.82 20.98 3.29
N LEU A 26 8.65 20.97 4.62
CA LEU A 26 9.33 21.88 5.53
C LEU A 26 10.84 21.63 5.58
N ALA A 27 11.27 20.37 5.61
CA ALA A 27 12.70 20.03 5.57
C ALA A 27 13.35 20.49 4.27
N ALA A 28 12.66 20.36 3.13
CA ALA A 28 13.14 20.87 1.84
C ALA A 28 13.27 22.41 1.85
N LEU A 29 12.32 23.14 2.45
CA LEU A 29 12.37 24.59 2.60
C LEU A 29 13.52 25.02 3.53
N ILE A 30 13.70 24.35 4.67
CA ILE A 30 14.80 24.64 5.60
C ILE A 30 16.14 24.39 4.91
N GLY A 31 16.27 23.27 4.18
CA GLY A 31 17.48 22.97 3.42
C GLY A 31 17.76 23.99 2.32
N ALA A 32 16.74 24.44 1.59
CA ALA A 32 16.86 25.46 0.56
C ALA A 32 17.33 26.81 1.11
N LEU A 33 16.77 27.23 2.25
CA LEU A 33 17.18 28.46 2.94
C LEU A 33 18.62 28.36 3.46
N TRP A 34 19.04 27.17 3.90
CA TRP A 34 20.41 26.93 4.38
C TRP A 34 21.48 27.13 3.29
N ILE A 35 21.16 26.79 2.06
CA ILE A 35 22.09 26.91 0.92
C ILE A 35 21.81 28.15 0.05
N ASP A 36 21.06 29.13 0.59
CA ASP A 36 20.67 30.37 -0.08
C ASP A 36 20.01 30.19 -1.46
N LEU A 37 19.23 29.10 -1.63
CA LEU A 37 18.44 28.91 -2.86
C LEU A 37 17.23 29.85 -2.88
N PRO A 38 16.97 30.52 -4.03
CA PRO A 38 15.79 31.35 -4.15
C PRO A 38 14.52 30.50 -4.03
N LEU A 39 13.55 30.99 -3.27
CA LEU A 39 12.26 30.29 -3.02
C LEU A 39 11.52 29.97 -4.33
N ASP A 40 11.70 30.80 -5.36
CA ASP A 40 11.12 30.57 -6.70
C ASP A 40 11.62 29.24 -7.30
N ALA A 41 12.89 28.92 -7.13
CA ALA A 41 13.44 27.65 -7.61
C ALA A 41 12.82 26.45 -6.89
N VAL A 42 12.55 26.57 -5.58
CA VAL A 42 11.86 25.52 -4.79
C VAL A 42 10.43 25.33 -5.29
N MET A 43 9.70 26.42 -5.55
CA MET A 43 8.32 26.38 -6.07
C MET A 43 8.25 25.75 -7.46
N ILE A 44 9.19 26.09 -8.36
CA ILE A 44 9.31 25.49 -9.69
C ILE A 44 9.55 23.97 -9.56
N GLN A 45 10.44 23.55 -8.66
CA GLN A 45 10.77 22.15 -8.48
C GLN A 45 9.60 21.34 -7.88
N ILE A 46 8.85 21.95 -6.94
CA ILE A 46 7.62 21.35 -6.41
C ILE A 46 6.59 21.20 -7.55
N GLY A 47 6.38 22.24 -8.34
CA GLY A 47 5.49 22.20 -9.50
C GLY A 47 5.89 21.13 -10.51
N ALA A 48 7.17 21.03 -10.84
CA ALA A 48 7.70 20.00 -11.74
C ALA A 48 7.55 18.58 -11.14
N GLY A 49 7.69 18.45 -9.82
CA GLY A 49 7.48 17.18 -9.09
C GLY A 49 6.04 16.67 -9.16
N VAL A 50 5.07 17.59 -9.04
CA VAL A 50 3.63 17.26 -9.10
C VAL A 50 3.16 17.05 -10.54
N ASN A 51 3.80 17.70 -11.51
CA ASN A 51 3.44 17.61 -12.95
C ASN A 51 4.09 16.41 -13.66
N LYS A 52 4.33 15.31 -12.94
CA LYS A 52 4.82 14.07 -13.55
C LYS A 52 3.66 13.24 -14.06
N PHE A 53 3.73 12.79 -15.32
CA PHE A 53 2.73 11.93 -15.96
C PHE A 53 2.46 10.65 -15.14
N SER A 54 3.48 10.11 -14.47
CA SER A 54 3.34 8.93 -13.60
C SER A 54 2.35 9.13 -12.45
N LEU A 55 2.19 10.37 -11.94
CA LEU A 55 1.23 10.67 -10.88
C LEU A 55 -0.22 10.64 -11.37
N LEU A 56 -0.43 10.88 -12.65
CA LEU A 56 -1.75 10.79 -13.27
C LEU A 56 -2.28 9.35 -13.26
N ALA A 57 -1.40 8.36 -13.28
CA ALA A 57 -1.77 6.95 -13.24
C ALA A 57 -2.38 6.53 -11.89
N ILE A 58 -2.00 7.19 -10.77
CA ILE A 58 -2.44 6.83 -9.42
C ILE A 58 -3.97 6.81 -9.28
N PRO A 59 -4.73 7.88 -9.63
CA PRO A 59 -6.19 7.86 -9.51
C PRO A 59 -6.84 6.79 -10.39
N PHE A 60 -6.29 6.49 -11.55
CA PHE A 60 -6.81 5.43 -12.42
C PHE A 60 -6.56 4.04 -11.83
N PHE A 61 -5.39 3.79 -11.22
CA PHE A 61 -5.13 2.53 -10.51
C PHE A 61 -6.01 2.35 -9.28
N VAL A 62 -6.24 3.44 -8.52
CA VAL A 62 -7.15 3.41 -7.36
C VAL A 62 -8.57 3.10 -7.82
N LEU A 63 -9.03 3.73 -8.90
CA LEU A 63 -10.36 3.48 -9.47
C LEU A 63 -10.48 2.04 -9.98
N ALA A 64 -9.49 1.56 -10.72
CA ALA A 64 -9.46 0.18 -11.21
C ALA A 64 -9.51 -0.83 -10.04
N GLY A 65 -8.71 -0.61 -8.99
CA GLY A 65 -8.74 -1.43 -7.77
C GLY A 65 -10.10 -1.44 -7.09
N ALA A 66 -10.76 -0.26 -6.98
CA ALA A 66 -12.09 -0.15 -6.41
C ALA A 66 -13.15 -0.90 -7.24
N ILE A 67 -13.13 -0.75 -8.57
CA ILE A 67 -14.01 -1.48 -9.49
C ILE A 67 -13.80 -3.00 -9.37
N MET A 68 -12.56 -3.45 -9.27
CA MET A 68 -12.23 -4.87 -9.10
C MET A 68 -12.75 -5.42 -7.76
N ALA A 69 -12.61 -4.65 -6.68
CA ALA A 69 -13.09 -5.03 -5.36
C ALA A 69 -14.62 -5.18 -5.34
N GLU A 70 -15.35 -4.17 -5.84
CA GLU A 70 -16.82 -4.13 -5.90
C GLU A 70 -17.38 -5.09 -6.97
N GLY A 71 -16.67 -5.29 -8.07
CA GLY A 71 -17.05 -6.15 -9.19
C GLY A 71 -17.03 -7.65 -8.89
N GLY A 72 -16.75 -8.07 -7.66
CA GLY A 72 -16.75 -9.45 -7.21
C GLY A 72 -15.55 -10.27 -7.71
N MET A 73 -14.52 -9.64 -8.24
CA MET A 73 -13.29 -10.31 -8.69
C MET A 73 -12.60 -11.01 -7.51
N ALA A 74 -12.52 -10.37 -6.34
CA ALA A 74 -11.94 -10.97 -5.14
C ALA A 74 -12.62 -12.32 -4.80
N ARG A 75 -13.96 -12.39 -4.85
CA ARG A 75 -14.71 -13.63 -4.59
C ARG A 75 -14.39 -14.73 -5.59
N ARG A 76 -14.24 -14.37 -6.87
CA ARG A 76 -13.92 -15.34 -7.94
C ARG A 76 -12.50 -15.86 -7.80
N LEU A 77 -11.54 -15.01 -7.45
CA LEU A 77 -10.15 -15.41 -7.17
C LEU A 77 -10.05 -16.30 -5.93
N VAL A 78 -10.80 -15.99 -4.86
CA VAL A 78 -10.88 -16.84 -3.68
C VAL A 78 -11.48 -18.21 -4.04
N ALA A 79 -12.55 -18.26 -4.83
CA ALA A 79 -13.14 -19.52 -5.28
C ALA A 79 -12.14 -20.32 -6.13
N PHE A 80 -11.43 -19.68 -7.04
CA PHE A 80 -10.40 -20.30 -7.87
C PHE A 80 -9.24 -20.86 -7.03
N ALA A 81 -8.70 -20.05 -6.11
CA ALA A 81 -7.67 -20.49 -5.18
C ALA A 81 -8.16 -21.65 -4.29
N GLY A 82 -9.44 -21.64 -3.90
CA GLY A 82 -10.07 -22.73 -3.16
C GLY A 82 -10.05 -24.07 -3.89
N VAL A 83 -10.24 -24.05 -5.19
CA VAL A 83 -10.15 -25.27 -6.03
C VAL A 83 -8.71 -25.79 -6.08
N LEU A 84 -7.72 -24.89 -6.13
CA LEU A 84 -6.31 -25.27 -6.27
C LEU A 84 -5.71 -25.83 -4.98
N VAL A 85 -6.01 -25.22 -3.83
CA VAL A 85 -5.31 -25.52 -2.57
C VAL A 85 -6.25 -25.77 -1.38
N GLY A 86 -7.56 -25.68 -1.57
CA GLY A 86 -8.55 -25.79 -0.50
C GLY A 86 -8.69 -27.20 0.13
N PHE A 87 -8.19 -28.23 -0.55
CA PHE A 87 -8.26 -29.63 -0.11
C PHE A 87 -7.22 -30.00 0.97
N VAL A 88 -6.23 -29.11 1.20
CA VAL A 88 -5.16 -29.35 2.18
C VAL A 88 -5.65 -28.98 3.60
N ARG A 89 -5.14 -29.65 4.64
CA ARG A 89 -5.38 -29.27 6.03
C ARG A 89 -4.85 -27.83 6.28
N GLY A 90 -5.70 -26.96 6.81
CA GLY A 90 -5.39 -25.52 6.91
C GLY A 90 -5.58 -24.78 5.57
N GLY A 91 -6.24 -25.39 4.61
CA GLY A 91 -6.39 -24.90 3.22
C GLY A 91 -6.89 -23.48 3.10
N LEU A 92 -7.72 -22.99 4.06
CA LEU A 92 -8.18 -21.60 3.99
C LEU A 92 -7.07 -20.58 4.14
N SER A 93 -6.04 -20.86 4.93
CA SER A 93 -4.86 -19.97 5.03
C SER A 93 -4.06 -19.98 3.72
N LEU A 94 -3.94 -21.15 3.07
CA LEU A 94 -3.30 -21.26 1.76
C LEU A 94 -4.13 -20.56 0.68
N VAL A 95 -5.46 -20.73 0.71
CA VAL A 95 -6.39 -20.01 -0.18
C VAL A 95 -6.24 -18.51 -0.03
N ASN A 96 -6.07 -18.02 1.20
CA ASN A 96 -5.86 -16.60 1.48
C ASN A 96 -4.57 -16.10 0.79
N ILE A 97 -3.45 -16.78 1.01
CA ILE A 97 -2.16 -16.41 0.42
C ILE A 97 -2.21 -16.48 -1.12
N MET A 98 -2.79 -17.56 -1.68
CA MET A 98 -2.92 -17.72 -3.14
C MET A 98 -3.83 -16.65 -3.75
N ALA A 99 -4.97 -16.37 -3.13
CA ALA A 99 -5.89 -15.34 -3.61
C ALA A 99 -5.24 -13.95 -3.56
N SER A 100 -4.52 -13.64 -2.47
CA SER A 100 -3.73 -12.41 -2.35
C SER A 100 -2.62 -12.33 -3.39
N THR A 101 -1.95 -13.44 -3.71
CA THR A 101 -0.95 -13.48 -4.78
C THR A 101 -1.56 -13.11 -6.13
N PHE A 102 -2.69 -13.71 -6.49
CA PHE A 102 -3.36 -13.43 -7.77
C PHE A 102 -3.93 -12.00 -7.82
N PHE A 103 -4.62 -11.58 -6.77
CA PHE A 103 -5.19 -10.24 -6.71
C PHE A 103 -4.09 -9.17 -6.67
N GLY A 104 -3.04 -9.43 -5.90
CA GLY A 104 -1.89 -8.56 -5.75
C GLY A 104 -1.13 -8.37 -7.07
N ALA A 105 -0.89 -9.44 -7.82
CA ALA A 105 -0.24 -9.38 -9.14
C ALA A 105 -1.03 -8.51 -10.15
N ILE A 106 -2.34 -8.38 -9.98
CA ILE A 106 -3.18 -7.55 -10.85
C ILE A 106 -3.28 -6.11 -10.31
N SER A 107 -3.51 -5.97 -9.00
CA SER A 107 -3.78 -4.67 -8.36
C SER A 107 -2.51 -3.88 -8.04
N GLY A 108 -1.39 -4.56 -7.79
CA GLY A 108 -0.13 -3.95 -7.36
C GLY A 108 -0.20 -3.22 -6.01
N SER A 109 -1.28 -3.39 -5.25
CA SER A 109 -1.54 -2.66 -4.01
C SER A 109 -1.88 -3.59 -2.86
N SER A 110 -0.98 -3.67 -1.87
CA SER A 110 -1.20 -4.46 -0.65
C SER A 110 -2.39 -3.96 0.17
N VAL A 111 -2.66 -2.66 0.17
CA VAL A 111 -3.81 -2.08 0.88
C VAL A 111 -5.12 -2.51 0.22
N ALA A 112 -5.20 -2.42 -1.11
CA ALA A 112 -6.37 -2.87 -1.86
C ALA A 112 -6.59 -4.38 -1.72
N ASP A 113 -5.52 -5.18 -1.73
CA ASP A 113 -5.58 -6.62 -1.52
C ASP A 113 -6.10 -6.96 -0.12
N THR A 114 -5.51 -6.38 0.93
CA THR A 114 -5.94 -6.58 2.31
C THR A 114 -7.42 -6.25 2.49
N ALA A 115 -7.89 -5.15 1.92
CA ALA A 115 -9.29 -4.75 2.00
C ALA A 115 -10.21 -5.72 1.24
N SER A 116 -9.85 -6.09 0.01
CA SER A 116 -10.70 -6.89 -0.88
C SER A 116 -10.72 -8.36 -0.49
N ILE A 117 -9.56 -9.00 -0.39
CA ILE A 117 -9.45 -10.42 -0.01
C ILE A 117 -9.82 -10.62 1.45
N GLY A 118 -9.36 -9.71 2.34
CA GLY A 118 -9.67 -9.76 3.76
C GLY A 118 -11.17 -9.66 4.05
N SER A 119 -11.90 -8.82 3.34
CA SER A 119 -13.36 -8.68 3.51
C SER A 119 -14.12 -9.99 3.23
N VAL A 120 -13.59 -10.84 2.37
CA VAL A 120 -14.17 -12.14 2.02
C VAL A 120 -13.66 -13.25 2.93
N LEU A 121 -12.35 -13.35 3.09
CA LEU A 121 -11.73 -14.51 3.74
C LEU A 121 -11.65 -14.43 5.26
N ILE A 122 -11.51 -13.26 5.87
CA ILE A 122 -11.47 -13.15 7.34
C ILE A 122 -12.76 -13.68 7.95
N PRO A 123 -13.98 -13.28 7.52
CA PRO A 123 -15.22 -13.84 8.04
C PRO A 123 -15.38 -15.35 7.77
N GLU A 124 -14.92 -15.83 6.60
CA GLU A 124 -14.97 -17.25 6.27
C GLU A 124 -14.03 -18.09 7.15
N MET A 125 -12.84 -17.58 7.43
CA MET A 125 -11.90 -18.22 8.34
C MET A 125 -12.45 -18.28 9.77
N GLU A 126 -13.05 -17.19 10.25
CA GLU A 126 -13.72 -17.15 11.57
C GLU A 126 -14.83 -18.20 11.67
N LYS A 127 -15.71 -18.33 10.66
CA LYS A 127 -16.77 -19.35 10.63
C LYS A 127 -16.23 -20.77 10.69
N LYS A 128 -15.01 -21.01 10.19
CA LYS A 128 -14.32 -22.31 10.25
C LYS A 128 -13.46 -22.50 11.49
N GLY A 129 -13.56 -21.60 12.49
CA GLY A 129 -12.90 -21.71 13.78
C GLY A 129 -11.49 -21.15 13.84
N TYR A 130 -11.04 -20.40 12.85
CA TYR A 130 -9.75 -19.70 12.94
C TYR A 130 -9.89 -18.46 13.83
N PRO A 131 -8.93 -18.20 14.72
CA PRO A 131 -8.93 -16.95 15.49
C PRO A 131 -8.83 -15.72 14.56
N ARG A 132 -9.65 -14.70 14.79
CA ARG A 132 -9.65 -13.47 13.99
C ARG A 132 -8.29 -12.80 13.87
N PRO A 133 -7.48 -12.69 14.96
CA PRO A 133 -6.13 -12.14 14.84
C PRO A 133 -5.24 -12.92 13.89
N PHE A 134 -5.35 -14.25 13.87
CA PHE A 134 -4.61 -15.11 12.94
C PHE A 134 -5.06 -14.88 11.49
N ALA A 135 -6.37 -14.87 11.24
CA ALA A 135 -6.91 -14.62 9.90
C ALA A 135 -6.44 -13.26 9.36
N THR A 136 -6.50 -12.22 10.19
CA THR A 136 -6.04 -10.88 9.83
C THR A 136 -4.53 -10.85 9.55
N ALA A 137 -3.73 -11.50 10.40
CA ALA A 137 -2.27 -11.56 10.24
C ALA A 137 -1.87 -12.26 8.93
N VAL A 138 -2.52 -13.39 8.60
CA VAL A 138 -2.28 -14.12 7.34
C VAL A 138 -2.65 -13.27 6.14
N THR A 139 -3.79 -12.57 6.18
CA THR A 139 -4.21 -11.66 5.10
C THR A 139 -3.21 -10.52 4.90
N CYS A 140 -2.79 -9.86 5.98
CA CYS A 140 -1.81 -8.77 5.90
C CYS A 140 -0.45 -9.26 5.38
N ALA A 141 0.02 -10.41 5.85
CA ALA A 141 1.29 -10.99 5.39
C ALA A 141 1.20 -11.42 3.91
N GLY A 142 0.07 -12.02 3.50
CA GLY A 142 -0.18 -12.39 2.10
C GLY A 142 -0.22 -11.17 1.18
N SER A 143 -0.84 -10.09 1.61
CA SER A 143 -0.98 -8.88 0.80
C SER A 143 0.33 -8.14 0.52
N VAL A 144 1.36 -8.33 1.34
CA VAL A 144 2.69 -7.76 1.07
C VAL A 144 3.28 -8.28 -0.25
N GLN A 145 2.90 -9.50 -0.66
CA GLN A 145 3.34 -10.07 -1.95
C GLN A 145 2.87 -9.23 -3.15
N ALA A 146 1.76 -8.50 -3.02
CA ALA A 146 1.25 -7.61 -4.08
C ALA A 146 2.25 -6.53 -4.54
N ILE A 147 3.19 -6.16 -3.67
CA ILE A 147 4.23 -5.15 -3.98
C ILE A 147 5.49 -5.84 -4.53
N LEU A 148 5.71 -7.10 -4.18
CA LEU A 148 6.93 -7.85 -4.51
C LEU A 148 6.83 -8.56 -5.87
N ILE A 149 5.62 -8.89 -6.30
CA ILE A 149 5.38 -9.57 -7.57
C ILE A 149 5.10 -8.49 -8.62
N PRO A 150 5.99 -8.34 -9.64
CA PRO A 150 5.84 -7.33 -10.69
C PRO A 150 4.72 -7.69 -11.66
#